data_338f6923e2d13312962d9afca67d9279
#
_entry.id   338f6923e2d13312962d9afca67d9279
#
_cell.length_a   1.000
_cell.length_b   1.000
_cell.length_c   1.000
_cell.angle_alpha   90.00
_cell.angle_beta   90.00
_cell.angle_gamma   90.00
#
_symmetry.space_group_name_H-M   'P 1'
#
loop_
_entity.id
_entity.type
_entity.pdbx_description
1 polymer ?
#
loop_
_entity_poly.entity_id
_entity_poly.type
_entity_poly.pdbx_seq_one_letter_code
_entity_poly.pdbx_strand_id
1 'polypeptide(L)'
;VVLIAVLATRPSSEAVQARSPLLGKSAPDVVATDMDGHQVTLKSLRGRFLLVNFFASWCVPCQHEHPQLAAFNQHHQAAGDASVLGVVFEDDAASVRRFVAEQGVNWPMVQDPKGKIALDFGVRGPPESFLIDPNGVVLVKFIGEVKATQLDALVRQAEQARA
;
A
#
# COMPACT_ATOMS: atom_id res chain seq x y z
N VAL A 1 -10.61 -33.95 16.63
CA VAL A 1 -11.38 -32.82 17.22
C VAL A 1 -10.45 -31.61 17.47
N VAL A 2 -9.22 -31.83 17.96
CA VAL A 2 -8.25 -30.74 18.25
C VAL A 2 -7.77 -30.01 16.97
N LEU A 3 -7.62 -30.72 15.86
CA LEU A 3 -7.14 -30.16 14.59
C LEU A 3 -8.12 -29.13 13.98
N ILE A 4 -9.42 -29.34 14.15
CA ILE A 4 -10.48 -28.44 13.65
C ILE A 4 -10.48 -27.13 14.43
N ALA A 5 -10.26 -27.16 15.74
CA ALA A 5 -10.21 -25.97 16.58
C ALA A 5 -9.02 -25.05 16.24
N VAL A 6 -7.85 -25.62 15.87
CA VAL A 6 -6.67 -24.85 15.45
C VAL A 6 -6.89 -24.14 14.11
N LEU A 7 -7.64 -24.76 13.19
CA LEU A 7 -7.97 -24.15 11.89
C LEU A 7 -8.99 -22.99 12.02
N ALA A 8 -9.88 -23.08 13.01
CA ALA A 8 -10.88 -22.03 13.26
C ALA A 8 -10.29 -20.75 13.92
N THR A 9 -9.08 -20.83 14.47
CA THR A 9 -8.40 -19.69 15.13
C THR A 9 -7.33 -19.03 14.28
N ARG A 10 -7.24 -19.34 12.98
CA ARG A 10 -6.31 -18.62 12.08
C ARG A 10 -6.73 -17.16 12.00
N PRO A 11 -5.81 -16.20 12.24
CA PRO A 11 -6.12 -14.79 12.03
C PRO A 11 -6.55 -14.60 10.59
N SER A 12 -7.59 -13.79 10.38
CA SER A 12 -8.01 -13.40 9.02
C SER A 12 -6.86 -12.63 8.35
N SER A 13 -6.73 -12.76 7.03
CA SER A 13 -5.80 -11.94 6.24
C SER A 13 -6.21 -10.46 6.18
N GLU A 14 -7.41 -10.15 6.69
CA GLU A 14 -7.95 -8.80 6.74
C GLU A 14 -7.06 -7.85 7.52
N ALA A 15 -6.86 -6.64 6.97
CA ALA A 15 -5.95 -5.66 7.52
C ALA A 15 -6.38 -5.16 8.89
N VAL A 16 -5.42 -5.12 9.78
CA VAL A 16 -5.53 -4.46 11.09
C VAL A 16 -4.68 -3.19 11.12
N GLN A 17 -5.20 -2.13 11.79
CA GLN A 17 -4.39 -0.95 12.05
C GLN A 17 -3.30 -1.29 13.07
N ALA A 18 -2.06 -0.95 12.71
CA ALA A 18 -0.90 -1.29 13.52
C ALA A 18 -0.20 -0.06 14.06
N ARG A 19 0.52 -0.24 15.17
CA ARG A 19 1.41 0.79 15.70
C ARG A 19 2.62 0.98 14.78
N SER A 20 3.03 2.23 14.60
CA SER A 20 4.26 2.57 13.89
C SER A 20 4.86 3.84 14.50
N PRO A 21 6.19 3.94 14.61
CA PRO A 21 6.85 5.17 15.03
C PRO A 21 6.68 6.32 14.02
N LEU A 22 6.17 6.02 12.81
CA LEU A 22 5.93 7.00 11.75
C LEU A 22 4.58 7.72 11.88
N LEU A 23 3.64 7.19 12.67
CA LEU A 23 2.31 7.79 12.82
C LEU A 23 2.40 9.24 13.30
N GLY A 24 1.74 10.16 12.61
CA GLY A 24 1.77 11.60 12.87
C GLY A 24 3.07 12.31 12.47
N LYS A 25 3.99 11.62 11.81
CA LYS A 25 5.26 12.19 11.32
C LYS A 25 5.30 12.19 9.80
N SER A 26 6.23 12.99 9.24
CA SER A 26 6.52 12.94 7.81
C SER A 26 6.95 11.54 7.41
N ALA A 27 6.36 11.05 6.32
CA ALA A 27 6.77 9.79 5.71
C ALA A 27 8.24 9.83 5.28
N PRO A 28 8.96 8.71 5.33
CA PRO A 28 10.30 8.62 4.78
C PRO A 28 10.35 9.02 3.32
N ASP A 29 11.45 9.61 2.88
CA ASP A 29 11.66 9.95 1.48
C ASP A 29 11.75 8.68 0.63
N VAL A 30 11.00 8.66 -0.47
CA VAL A 30 11.09 7.65 -1.51
C VAL A 30 11.62 8.30 -2.76
N VAL A 31 12.71 7.76 -3.28
CA VAL A 31 13.25 8.07 -4.60
C VAL A 31 13.57 6.74 -5.26
N ALA A 32 12.76 6.35 -6.23
CA ALA A 32 12.86 5.04 -6.87
C ALA A 32 12.49 5.14 -8.35
N THR A 33 12.76 4.07 -9.09
CA THR A 33 12.38 3.94 -10.49
C THR A 33 11.17 3.02 -10.58
N ASP A 34 10.16 3.42 -11.34
CA ASP A 34 9.00 2.58 -11.61
C ASP A 34 9.31 1.47 -12.64
N MET A 35 8.32 0.64 -12.91
CA MET A 35 8.46 -0.49 -13.84
C MET A 35 8.68 -0.05 -15.30
N ASP A 36 8.38 1.21 -15.64
CA ASP A 36 8.53 1.80 -16.97
C ASP A 36 9.83 2.62 -17.12
N GLY A 37 10.62 2.70 -16.03
CA GLY A 37 11.90 3.41 -16.02
C GLY A 37 11.81 4.89 -15.61
N HIS A 38 10.63 5.38 -15.18
CA HIS A 38 10.47 6.75 -14.72
C HIS A 38 10.88 6.89 -13.26
N GLN A 39 11.50 8.02 -12.93
CA GLN A 39 11.79 8.34 -11.53
C GLN A 39 10.51 8.76 -10.81
N VAL A 40 10.22 8.10 -9.70
CA VAL A 40 9.09 8.41 -8.80
C VAL A 40 9.66 8.87 -7.46
N THR A 41 9.14 9.97 -6.95
CA THR A 41 9.46 10.47 -5.61
C THR A 41 8.16 10.61 -4.81
N LEU A 42 8.21 10.32 -3.52
CA LEU A 42 7.04 10.54 -2.65
C LEU A 42 6.64 12.03 -2.64
N LYS A 43 7.61 12.92 -2.77
CA LYS A 43 7.39 14.37 -2.85
C LYS A 43 6.57 14.76 -4.09
N SER A 44 6.78 14.11 -5.24
CA SER A 44 6.02 14.41 -6.47
C SER A 44 4.57 13.93 -6.40
N LEU A 45 4.23 13.07 -5.44
CA LEU A 45 2.89 12.54 -5.21
C LEU A 45 2.11 13.29 -4.12
N ARG A 46 2.69 14.34 -3.52
CA ARG A 46 2.03 15.18 -2.52
C ARG A 46 0.85 15.97 -3.12
N GLY A 47 0.02 16.55 -2.25
CA GLY A 47 -1.17 17.31 -2.64
C GLY A 47 -2.44 16.46 -2.72
N ARG A 48 -2.32 15.16 -2.51
CA ARG A 48 -3.41 14.18 -2.41
C ARG A 48 -3.09 13.15 -1.34
N PHE A 49 -4.08 12.39 -0.89
CA PHE A 49 -3.81 11.22 -0.06
C PHE A 49 -3.05 10.18 -0.88
N LEU A 50 -2.12 9.50 -0.24
CA LEU A 50 -1.31 8.46 -0.89
C LEU A 50 -1.34 7.18 -0.05
N LEU A 51 -1.77 6.09 -0.66
CA LEU A 51 -1.60 4.76 -0.11
C LEU A 51 -0.30 4.15 -0.63
N VAL A 52 0.71 4.05 0.23
CA VAL A 52 1.93 3.30 -0.07
C VAL A 52 1.70 1.85 0.32
N ASN A 53 1.64 0.97 -0.66
CA ASN A 53 1.37 -0.46 -0.47
C ASN A 53 2.63 -1.29 -0.80
N PHE A 54 3.11 -2.03 0.17
CA PHE A 54 4.21 -2.98 0.01
C PHE A 54 3.65 -4.34 -0.37
N PHE A 55 4.05 -4.84 -1.53
CA PHE A 55 3.49 -6.07 -2.10
C PHE A 55 4.59 -6.93 -2.76
N ALA A 56 4.25 -8.20 -3.02
CA ALA A 56 5.03 -9.10 -3.86
C ALA A 56 4.08 -9.94 -4.73
N SER A 57 4.53 -10.34 -5.92
CA SER A 57 3.71 -11.17 -6.82
C SER A 57 3.47 -12.58 -6.27
N TRP A 58 4.39 -13.10 -5.47
CA TRP A 58 4.27 -14.40 -4.79
C TRP A 58 3.38 -14.38 -3.53
N CYS A 59 3.00 -13.19 -3.06
CA CYS A 59 2.21 -13.01 -1.85
C CYS A 59 0.71 -13.22 -2.13
N VAL A 60 0.15 -14.35 -1.71
CA VAL A 60 -1.27 -14.68 -1.92
C VAL A 60 -2.22 -13.63 -1.33
N PRO A 61 -2.05 -13.15 -0.09
CA PRO A 61 -2.88 -12.06 0.43
C PRO A 61 -2.80 -10.78 -0.41
N CYS A 62 -1.63 -10.47 -1.00
CA CYS A 62 -1.48 -9.31 -1.90
C CYS A 62 -2.31 -9.46 -3.18
N GLN A 63 -2.38 -10.69 -3.73
CA GLN A 63 -3.22 -10.99 -4.90
C GLN A 63 -4.71 -10.80 -4.57
N HIS A 64 -5.15 -11.20 -3.38
CA HIS A 64 -6.52 -11.01 -2.90
C HIS A 64 -6.86 -9.54 -2.64
N GLU A 65 -5.89 -8.76 -2.14
CA GLU A 65 -6.03 -7.33 -1.88
C GLU A 65 -6.14 -6.49 -3.15
N HIS A 66 -5.50 -6.93 -4.23
CA HIS A 66 -5.35 -6.15 -5.46
C HIS A 66 -6.65 -5.56 -6.01
N PRO A 67 -7.80 -6.30 -6.14
CA PRO A 67 -9.06 -5.72 -6.58
C PRO A 67 -9.56 -4.57 -5.70
N GLN A 68 -9.25 -4.59 -4.40
CA GLN A 68 -9.61 -3.53 -3.46
C GLN A 68 -8.78 -2.27 -3.71
N LEU A 69 -7.48 -2.42 -3.98
CA LEU A 69 -6.61 -1.31 -4.36
C LEU A 69 -7.03 -0.72 -5.69
N ALA A 70 -7.41 -1.55 -6.67
CA ALA A 70 -7.92 -1.11 -7.96
C ALA A 70 -9.22 -0.30 -7.82
N ALA A 71 -10.16 -0.77 -7.00
CA ALA A 71 -11.42 -0.07 -6.73
C ALA A 71 -11.18 1.28 -6.04
N PHE A 72 -10.30 1.33 -5.03
CA PHE A 72 -9.90 2.56 -4.36
C PHE A 72 -9.25 3.55 -5.34
N ASN A 73 -8.24 3.11 -6.10
CA ASN A 73 -7.55 3.96 -7.07
C ASN A 73 -8.50 4.51 -8.14
N GLN A 74 -9.39 3.68 -8.68
CA GLN A 74 -10.39 4.09 -9.67
C GLN A 74 -11.37 5.12 -9.12
N HIS A 75 -11.85 4.91 -7.89
CA HIS A 75 -12.79 5.83 -7.22
C HIS A 75 -12.18 7.23 -7.08
N HIS A 76 -10.93 7.30 -6.65
CA HIS A 76 -10.25 8.56 -6.36
C HIS A 76 -9.54 9.19 -7.58
N GLN A 77 -9.34 8.44 -8.67
CA GLN A 77 -8.63 8.93 -9.85
C GLN A 77 -9.36 10.12 -10.51
N ALA A 78 -10.70 10.07 -10.58
CA ALA A 78 -11.49 11.14 -11.17
C ALA A 78 -11.48 12.43 -10.34
N ALA A 79 -11.52 12.30 -9.01
CA ALA A 79 -11.44 13.43 -8.07
C ALA A 79 -9.99 13.96 -7.92
N GLY A 80 -9.01 13.10 -8.13
CA GLY A 80 -7.59 13.43 -7.96
C GLY A 80 -7.17 13.62 -6.49
N ASP A 81 -7.99 13.17 -5.55
CA ASP A 81 -7.83 13.39 -4.10
C ASP A 81 -7.03 12.29 -3.40
N ALA A 82 -6.96 11.09 -3.99
CA ALA A 82 -6.09 10.02 -3.52
C ALA A 82 -5.48 9.21 -4.66
N SER A 83 -4.40 8.48 -4.37
CA SER A 83 -3.71 7.59 -5.30
C SER A 83 -3.00 6.44 -4.57
N VAL A 84 -2.54 5.44 -5.32
CA VAL A 84 -1.75 4.31 -4.83
C VAL A 84 -0.33 4.40 -5.36
N LEU A 85 0.64 4.04 -4.52
CA LEU A 85 2.03 3.74 -4.91
C LEU A 85 2.35 2.32 -4.44
N GLY A 86 2.63 1.42 -5.36
CA GLY A 86 3.12 0.09 -5.05
C GLY A 86 4.63 0.10 -4.84
N VAL A 87 5.10 -0.55 -3.78
CA VAL A 87 6.52 -0.79 -3.51
C VAL A 87 6.76 -2.30 -3.52
N VAL A 88 7.64 -2.74 -4.41
CA VAL A 88 7.96 -4.16 -4.58
C VAL A 88 8.83 -4.64 -3.42
N PHE A 89 8.36 -5.65 -2.70
CA PHE A 89 9.02 -6.23 -1.55
C PHE A 89 9.63 -7.59 -1.91
N GLU A 90 10.97 -7.70 -1.93
CA GLU A 90 11.71 -8.96 -2.14
C GLU A 90 11.19 -9.82 -3.31
N ASP A 91 11.08 -9.20 -4.49
CA ASP A 91 10.56 -9.87 -5.68
C ASP A 91 11.36 -9.48 -6.93
N ASP A 92 11.32 -10.34 -7.95
CA ASP A 92 12.01 -10.07 -9.21
C ASP A 92 11.14 -9.27 -10.20
N ALA A 93 11.80 -8.44 -11.00
CA ALA A 93 11.13 -7.54 -11.93
C ALA A 93 10.27 -8.27 -12.98
N ALA A 94 10.64 -9.49 -13.40
CA ALA A 94 9.91 -10.24 -14.41
C ALA A 94 8.58 -10.77 -13.86
N SER A 95 8.59 -11.30 -12.64
CA SER A 95 7.39 -11.77 -11.92
C SER A 95 6.45 -10.61 -11.63
N VAL A 96 6.98 -9.46 -11.18
CA VAL A 96 6.19 -8.25 -10.95
C VAL A 96 5.57 -7.73 -12.24
N ARG A 97 6.32 -7.66 -13.36
CA ARG A 97 5.77 -7.21 -14.66
C ARG A 97 4.62 -8.10 -15.12
N ARG A 98 4.76 -9.41 -14.95
CA ARG A 98 3.69 -10.36 -15.27
C ARG A 98 2.45 -10.10 -14.42
N PHE A 99 2.62 -9.95 -13.11
CA PHE A 99 1.54 -9.62 -12.18
C PHE A 99 0.85 -8.31 -12.58
N VAL A 100 1.60 -7.25 -12.84
CA VAL A 100 1.08 -5.95 -13.27
C VAL A 100 0.24 -6.07 -14.55
N ALA A 101 0.73 -6.82 -15.53
CA ALA A 101 0.03 -7.03 -16.80
C ALA A 101 -1.26 -7.87 -16.64
N GLU A 102 -1.19 -8.96 -15.85
CA GLU A 102 -2.32 -9.86 -15.61
C GLU A 102 -3.43 -9.21 -14.78
N GLN A 103 -3.06 -8.36 -13.83
CA GLN A 103 -4.00 -7.72 -12.91
C GLN A 103 -4.48 -6.34 -13.37
N GLY A 104 -3.92 -5.81 -14.46
CA GLY A 104 -4.31 -4.50 -14.99
C GLY A 104 -3.98 -3.33 -14.05
N VAL A 105 -2.81 -3.39 -13.39
CA VAL A 105 -2.36 -2.31 -12.49
C VAL A 105 -2.17 -1.02 -13.27
N ASN A 106 -2.76 0.06 -12.78
CA ASN A 106 -2.73 1.39 -13.42
C ASN A 106 -2.19 2.49 -12.48
N TRP A 107 -1.40 2.12 -11.48
CA TRP A 107 -0.67 3.04 -10.59
C TRP A 107 0.83 2.74 -10.60
N PRO A 108 1.67 3.71 -10.20
CA PRO A 108 3.12 3.50 -10.16
C PRO A 108 3.51 2.33 -9.25
N MET A 109 4.38 1.47 -9.77
CA MET A 109 4.99 0.36 -9.04
C MET A 109 6.50 0.55 -9.06
N VAL A 110 7.11 0.79 -7.89
CA VAL A 110 8.55 1.05 -7.78
C VAL A 110 9.30 -0.16 -7.24
N GLN A 111 10.51 -0.35 -7.74
CA GLN A 111 11.43 -1.37 -7.26
C GLN A 111 12.15 -0.91 -5.98
N ASP A 112 12.34 -1.83 -5.05
CA ASP A 112 13.16 -1.62 -3.85
C ASP A 112 14.24 -2.72 -3.74
N PRO A 113 15.22 -2.75 -4.68
CA PRO A 113 16.13 -3.89 -4.84
C PRO A 113 17.05 -4.12 -3.63
N LYS A 114 17.20 -3.14 -2.75
CA LYS A 114 18.01 -3.23 -1.53
C LYS A 114 17.16 -3.23 -0.26
N GLY A 115 15.84 -3.24 -0.38
CA GLY A 115 14.91 -3.19 0.75
C GLY A 115 14.99 -1.91 1.58
N LYS A 116 15.59 -0.83 1.01
CA LYS A 116 15.78 0.43 1.76
C LYS A 116 14.45 1.10 2.07
N ILE A 117 13.53 1.16 1.11
CA ILE A 117 12.23 1.78 1.30
C ILE A 117 11.45 0.99 2.37
N ALA A 118 11.42 -0.34 2.25
CA ALA A 118 10.78 -1.21 3.22
C ALA A 118 11.38 -1.05 4.63
N LEU A 119 12.71 -0.94 4.73
CA LEU A 119 13.39 -0.71 6.02
C LEU A 119 13.02 0.65 6.61
N ASP A 120 13.03 1.72 5.83
CA ASP A 120 12.71 3.08 6.29
C ASP A 120 11.26 3.19 6.79
N PHE A 121 10.31 2.45 6.16
CA PHE A 121 8.93 2.35 6.61
C PHE A 121 8.72 1.34 7.76
N GLY A 122 9.72 0.55 8.10
CA GLY A 122 9.61 -0.51 9.12
C GLY A 122 8.64 -1.62 8.72
N VAL A 123 8.67 -2.00 7.43
CA VAL A 123 7.91 -3.12 6.87
C VAL A 123 8.58 -4.44 7.23
N ARG A 124 7.77 -5.43 7.60
CA ARG A 124 8.24 -6.78 7.96
C ARG A 124 7.89 -7.83 6.91
N GLY A 125 6.85 -7.58 6.13
CA GLY A 125 6.40 -8.49 5.09
C GLY A 125 5.10 -8.01 4.44
N PRO A 126 4.84 -8.42 3.17
CA PRO A 126 3.66 -7.99 2.44
C PRO A 126 2.40 -8.80 2.84
N PRO A 127 1.19 -8.23 2.72
CA PRO A 127 0.96 -6.82 2.44
C PRO A 127 1.04 -5.98 3.71
N GLU A 128 1.75 -4.87 3.63
CA GLU A 128 1.67 -3.77 4.60
C GLU A 128 1.41 -2.47 3.85
N SER A 129 0.58 -1.59 4.40
CA SER A 129 0.21 -0.34 3.74
C SER A 129 0.26 0.84 4.69
N PHE A 130 0.55 2.02 4.14
CA PHE A 130 0.58 3.27 4.87
C PHE A 130 -0.28 4.30 4.15
N LEU A 131 -1.29 4.84 4.84
CA LEU A 131 -2.04 5.99 4.35
C LEU A 131 -1.34 7.27 4.78
N ILE A 132 -1.03 8.12 3.80
CA ILE A 132 -0.30 9.37 3.96
C ILE A 132 -1.20 10.52 3.53
N ASP A 133 -1.21 11.62 4.28
CA ASP A 133 -2.00 12.79 3.97
C ASP A 133 -1.36 13.66 2.85
N PRO A 134 -2.09 14.64 2.27
CA PRO A 134 -1.55 15.53 1.23
C PRO A 134 -0.29 16.32 1.61
N ASN A 135 0.00 16.49 2.91
CA ASN A 135 1.22 17.15 3.41
C ASN A 135 2.40 16.17 3.55
N GLY A 136 2.16 14.87 3.36
CA GLY A 136 3.17 13.83 3.49
C GLY A 136 3.28 13.25 4.91
N VAL A 137 2.26 13.43 5.76
CA VAL A 137 2.21 12.88 7.12
C VAL A 137 1.56 11.51 7.11
N VAL A 138 2.17 10.53 7.78
CA VAL A 138 1.63 9.17 7.92
C VAL A 138 0.45 9.18 8.89
N LEU A 139 -0.74 8.82 8.39
CA LEU A 139 -1.97 8.77 9.18
C LEU A 139 -2.21 7.39 9.80
N VAL A 140 -2.03 6.34 9.01
CA VAL A 140 -2.35 4.96 9.42
C VAL A 140 -1.33 4.01 8.83
N LYS A 141 -0.98 2.97 9.58
CA LYS A 141 -0.30 1.76 9.11
C LYS A 141 -1.26 0.58 9.16
N PHE A 142 -1.29 -0.22 8.10
CA PHE A 142 -2.03 -1.48 8.02
C PHE A 142 -1.06 -2.66 7.88
N ILE A 143 -1.42 -3.77 8.51
CA ILE A 143 -0.83 -5.09 8.30
C ILE A 143 -1.95 -6.01 7.85
N GLY A 144 -1.80 -6.65 6.69
CA GLY A 144 -2.80 -7.50 6.05
C GLY A 144 -3.57 -6.81 4.92
N GLU A 145 -4.57 -7.51 4.37
CA GLU A 145 -5.36 -7.10 3.21
C GLU A 145 -6.29 -5.93 3.51
N VAL A 146 -6.04 -4.75 2.93
CA VAL A 146 -6.94 -3.59 3.05
C VAL A 146 -8.17 -3.72 2.16
N LYS A 147 -9.25 -3.05 2.54
CA LYS A 147 -10.49 -2.94 1.74
C LYS A 147 -10.68 -1.51 1.25
N ALA A 148 -11.17 -1.36 0.02
CA ALA A 148 -11.47 -0.05 -0.57
C ALA A 148 -12.37 0.79 0.34
N THR A 149 -13.45 0.21 0.86
CA THR A 149 -14.39 0.89 1.74
C THR A 149 -13.75 1.39 3.04
N GLN A 150 -12.78 0.66 3.59
CA GLN A 150 -12.01 1.06 4.77
C GLN A 150 -11.13 2.27 4.45
N LEU A 151 -10.43 2.23 3.32
CA LEU A 151 -9.57 3.33 2.85
C LEU A 151 -10.40 4.58 2.54
N ASP A 152 -11.52 4.45 1.81
CA ASP A 152 -12.44 5.55 1.49
C ASP A 152 -12.98 6.23 2.76
N ALA A 153 -13.33 5.44 3.78
CA ALA A 153 -13.82 5.99 5.06
C ALA A 153 -12.73 6.82 5.76
N LEU A 154 -11.48 6.36 5.75
CA LEU A 154 -10.36 7.08 6.35
C LEU A 154 -10.00 8.36 5.60
N VAL A 155 -10.03 8.34 4.28
CA VAL A 155 -9.80 9.54 3.46
C VAL A 155 -10.87 10.59 3.80
N ARG A 156 -12.16 10.22 3.76
CA ARG A 156 -13.26 11.14 4.13
C ARG A 156 -13.13 11.70 5.55
N GLN A 157 -12.79 10.84 6.51
CA GLN A 157 -12.59 11.27 7.90
C GLN A 157 -11.44 12.27 8.03
N ALA A 158 -10.32 12.01 7.34
CA ALA A 158 -9.17 12.89 7.36
C ALA A 158 -9.44 14.22 6.65
N GLU A 159 -10.21 14.23 5.57
CA GLU A 159 -10.68 15.45 4.90
C GLU A 159 -11.54 16.31 5.82
N GLN A 160 -12.52 15.70 6.50
CA GLN A 160 -13.38 16.41 7.45
C GLN A 160 -12.61 17.02 8.63
N ALA A 161 -11.54 16.36 9.09
CA ALA A 161 -10.71 16.87 10.18
C ALA A 161 -9.80 18.05 9.75
N ARG A 162 -9.65 18.29 8.43
CA ARG A 162 -8.83 19.38 7.85
C ARG A 162 -9.64 20.57 7.40
N ALA A 163 -10.97 20.42 7.25
CA ALA A 163 -11.89 21.48 6.86
C ALA A 163 -12.17 22.42 8.02
#